data_0757c99e16642f21e59df3c707337f7b
#
_entry.id   0757c99e16642f21e59df3c707337f7b
#
_cell.length_a   1.000
_cell.length_b   1.000
_cell.length_c   1.000
_cell.angle_alpha   90.00
_cell.angle_beta   90.00
_cell.angle_gamma   90.00
#
_symmetry.space_group_name_H-M   'P 1'
#
loop_
_entity.id
_entity.type
_entity.pdbx_description
1 polymer ?
#
loop_
_entity_poly.entity_id
_entity_poly.type
_entity_poly.pdbx_seq_one_letter_code
_entity_poly.pdbx_strand_id
1 'polypeptide(L)'
;MVAAVQQQRRQRINDEPGFLLHRVAWRETSLVLDVFTRHHGRIALIAKGARRPRSELRPVLLAFQPLRLAWIGRGELQTLTAAEWVGGIEAPQAQALMCAFYLNELLIRLLPRDDAHPQLYDAYTQALIELTELEASEHEDCLRRFEWTLLRESGYAPDLQVDCEGFAIEAQAQYRWLPEVGFKRVEARFASESMAWIDDSKLLQAAAATDDFDERYTTPERSDFIEGDTLRSLAQGVLEHGIHRQQAKRLTRRILGHYLEGRALYTRKMLFELQSMTRSPVRRDL
;
A
#
# COMPACT_ATOMS: atom_id res chain seq x y z
N MET A 1 30.25 12.36 -42.89
CA MET A 1 29.49 11.44 -42.02
C MET A 1 28.54 12.28 -41.18
N VAL A 2 27.32 12.47 -41.67
CA VAL A 2 26.27 13.22 -40.96
C VAL A 2 25.53 12.21 -40.10
N ALA A 3 25.70 12.31 -38.78
CA ALA A 3 24.96 11.48 -37.81
C ALA A 3 23.47 11.84 -37.91
N ALA A 4 22.68 10.89 -38.36
CA ALA A 4 21.24 10.99 -38.39
C ALA A 4 20.76 11.08 -36.96
N VAL A 5 20.36 12.27 -36.53
CA VAL A 5 19.55 12.49 -35.32
C VAL A 5 18.23 11.86 -35.61
N GLN A 6 18.06 10.61 -35.15
CA GLN A 6 16.72 9.96 -35.10
C GLN A 6 15.83 10.83 -34.23
N GLN A 7 14.99 11.64 -34.89
CA GLN A 7 13.87 12.30 -34.27
C GLN A 7 12.95 11.21 -33.70
N GLN A 8 13.18 10.86 -32.45
CA GLN A 8 12.37 9.90 -31.71
C GLN A 8 10.95 10.48 -31.60
N ARG A 9 10.01 9.96 -32.37
CA ARG A 9 8.59 10.36 -32.35
C ARG A 9 8.06 10.34 -30.93
N ARG A 10 7.37 11.42 -30.52
CA ARG A 10 6.66 11.49 -29.24
C ARG A 10 5.67 10.32 -29.19
N GLN A 11 5.78 9.47 -28.16
CA GLN A 11 4.83 8.40 -27.96
C GLN A 11 3.50 9.02 -27.56
N ARG A 12 2.41 8.58 -28.17
CA ARG A 12 1.05 8.98 -27.85
C ARG A 12 0.34 7.74 -27.34
N ILE A 13 -0.19 7.84 -26.11
CA ILE A 13 -1.05 6.84 -25.50
C ILE A 13 -2.46 7.40 -25.48
N ASN A 14 -3.42 6.56 -25.82
CA ASN A 14 -4.85 6.91 -25.81
C ASN A 14 -5.60 5.83 -25.05
N ASP A 15 -6.70 6.25 -24.40
CA ASP A 15 -7.67 5.34 -23.76
C ASP A 15 -7.08 4.38 -22.73
N GLU A 16 -6.10 4.82 -21.96
CA GLU A 16 -5.45 4.01 -20.93
C GLU A 16 -6.23 4.05 -19.61
N PRO A 17 -6.57 2.88 -19.02
CA PRO A 17 -7.18 2.83 -17.71
C PRO A 17 -6.21 3.30 -16.63
N GLY A 18 -6.67 4.15 -15.71
CA GLY A 18 -5.81 4.66 -14.64
C GLY A 18 -6.58 5.26 -13.47
N PHE A 19 -5.85 5.44 -12.37
CA PHE A 19 -6.31 6.12 -11.17
C PHE A 19 -5.36 7.24 -10.80
N LEU A 20 -5.91 8.36 -10.35
CA LEU A 20 -5.12 9.44 -9.78
C LEU A 20 -4.73 9.07 -8.34
N LEU A 21 -3.44 8.86 -8.09
CA LEU A 21 -2.90 8.60 -6.76
C LEU A 21 -2.64 9.89 -5.98
N HIS A 22 -2.01 10.87 -6.64
CA HIS A 22 -1.64 12.14 -6.02
C HIS A 22 -1.60 13.28 -7.04
N ARG A 23 -1.83 14.52 -6.58
CA ARG A 23 -1.72 15.72 -7.42
C ARG A 23 -1.06 16.87 -6.65
N VAL A 24 -0.21 17.60 -7.35
CA VAL A 24 0.48 18.78 -6.81
C VAL A 24 0.26 19.97 -7.73
N ALA A 25 0.04 21.15 -7.16
CA ALA A 25 -0.03 22.39 -7.92
C ALA A 25 1.32 22.65 -8.63
N TRP A 26 1.26 22.97 -9.92
CA TRP A 26 2.42 23.26 -10.73
C TRP A 26 2.22 24.56 -11.51
N ARG A 27 3.10 25.52 -11.30
CA ARG A 27 2.94 26.87 -11.85
C ARG A 27 1.53 27.45 -11.53
N GLU A 28 1.06 28.43 -12.28
CA GLU A 28 -0.17 29.16 -12.03
C GLU A 28 -1.44 28.30 -12.22
N THR A 29 -1.51 27.53 -13.29
CA THR A 29 -2.75 26.89 -13.75
C THR A 29 -2.67 25.37 -13.95
N SER A 30 -1.52 24.75 -13.77
CA SER A 30 -1.29 23.34 -14.06
C SER A 30 -1.27 22.48 -12.79
N LEU A 31 -1.42 21.17 -12.98
CA LEU A 31 -1.19 20.16 -11.96
C LEU A 31 -0.11 19.19 -12.47
N VAL A 32 0.74 18.69 -11.59
CA VAL A 32 1.48 17.45 -11.77
C VAL A 32 0.69 16.35 -11.08
N LEU A 33 0.43 15.30 -11.82
CA LEU A 33 -0.34 14.14 -11.40
C LEU A 33 0.61 12.94 -11.25
N ASP A 34 0.45 12.18 -10.19
CA ASP A 34 0.99 10.84 -10.06
C ASP A 34 -0.16 9.87 -10.30
N VAL A 35 -0.08 9.06 -11.36
CA VAL A 35 -1.17 8.21 -11.84
C VAL A 35 -0.71 6.75 -11.85
N PHE A 36 -1.56 5.85 -11.42
CA PHE A 36 -1.37 4.41 -11.57
C PHE A 36 -2.20 3.94 -12.75
N THR A 37 -1.55 3.40 -13.76
CA THR A 37 -2.16 2.92 -14.99
C THR A 37 -2.00 1.41 -15.12
N ARG A 38 -2.90 0.78 -15.85
CA ARG A 38 -2.92 -0.68 -15.97
C ARG A 38 -1.76 -1.22 -16.77
N HIS A 39 -1.43 -0.57 -17.92
CA HIS A 39 -0.47 -1.09 -18.88
C HIS A 39 0.85 -0.32 -18.93
N HIS A 40 0.95 0.80 -18.21
CA HIS A 40 2.16 1.63 -18.19
C HIS A 40 2.68 1.87 -16.75
N GLY A 41 2.08 1.21 -15.73
CA GLY A 41 2.49 1.35 -14.36
C GLY A 41 2.21 2.72 -13.76
N ARG A 42 3.07 3.16 -12.83
CA ARG A 42 2.96 4.46 -12.20
C ARG A 42 3.71 5.52 -13.01
N ILE A 43 3.01 6.53 -13.48
CA ILE A 43 3.56 7.59 -14.34
C ILE A 43 3.27 8.98 -13.80
N ALA A 44 4.09 9.97 -14.21
CA ALA A 44 3.85 11.37 -13.91
C ALA A 44 3.34 12.11 -15.14
N LEU A 45 2.21 12.83 -14.98
CA LEU A 45 1.58 13.60 -16.03
C LEU A 45 1.45 15.06 -15.62
N ILE A 46 1.70 15.98 -16.56
CA ILE A 46 1.33 17.39 -16.39
C ILE A 46 -0.01 17.67 -17.03
N ALA A 47 -0.98 18.08 -16.23
CA ALA A 47 -2.30 18.53 -16.66
C ALA A 47 -2.30 20.06 -16.81
N LYS A 48 -2.06 20.54 -18.02
CA LYS A 48 -1.99 21.97 -18.30
C LYS A 48 -3.37 22.61 -18.19
N GLY A 49 -3.46 23.72 -17.48
CA GLY A 49 -4.71 24.47 -17.30
C GLY A 49 -5.75 23.80 -16.39
N ALA A 50 -5.45 22.68 -15.76
CA ALA A 50 -6.38 21.93 -14.91
C ALA A 50 -6.90 22.74 -13.69
N ARG A 51 -6.17 23.77 -13.25
CA ARG A 51 -6.56 24.65 -12.14
C ARG A 51 -7.40 25.86 -12.58
N ARG A 52 -7.59 26.08 -13.87
CA ARG A 52 -8.42 27.19 -14.34
C ARG A 52 -9.87 27.00 -13.89
N PRO A 53 -10.63 28.07 -13.55
CA PRO A 53 -12.00 27.95 -13.05
C PRO A 53 -12.95 27.17 -13.96
N ARG A 54 -12.75 27.29 -15.30
CA ARG A 54 -13.58 26.63 -16.33
C ARG A 54 -12.89 25.41 -16.95
N SER A 55 -11.97 24.76 -16.24
CA SER A 55 -11.27 23.59 -16.75
C SER A 55 -12.17 22.36 -16.67
N GLU A 56 -12.36 21.67 -17.78
CA GLU A 56 -13.06 20.38 -17.87
C GLU A 56 -12.34 19.26 -17.11
N LEU A 57 -11.03 19.37 -16.93
CA LEU A 57 -10.23 18.41 -16.16
C LEU A 57 -10.47 18.49 -14.65
N ARG A 58 -10.94 19.65 -14.14
CA ARG A 58 -11.08 19.86 -12.71
C ARG A 58 -12.07 18.92 -12.03
N PRO A 59 -13.29 18.69 -12.55
CA PRO A 59 -14.25 17.75 -11.97
C PRO A 59 -13.87 16.29 -12.21
N VAL A 60 -13.01 15.99 -13.19
CA VAL A 60 -12.63 14.62 -13.57
C VAL A 60 -11.44 14.12 -12.77
N LEU A 61 -10.44 14.96 -12.51
CA LEU A 61 -9.21 14.57 -11.82
C LEU A 61 -9.43 14.44 -10.30
N LEU A 62 -10.21 13.44 -9.92
CA LEU A 62 -10.52 13.08 -8.54
C LEU A 62 -9.79 11.77 -8.18
N ALA A 63 -9.30 11.68 -6.93
CA ALA A 63 -8.71 10.45 -6.42
C ALA A 63 -9.78 9.34 -6.29
N PHE A 64 -9.35 8.10 -6.38
CA PHE A 64 -10.17 6.89 -6.19
C PHE A 64 -11.26 6.67 -7.23
N GLN A 65 -11.25 7.45 -8.30
CA GLN A 65 -12.19 7.29 -9.41
C GLN A 65 -11.49 6.68 -10.62
N PRO A 66 -12.09 5.68 -11.28
CA PRO A 66 -11.52 5.10 -12.50
C PRO A 66 -11.59 6.09 -13.65
N LEU A 67 -10.47 6.28 -14.32
CA LEU A 67 -10.29 7.22 -15.42
C LEU A 67 -9.84 6.51 -16.69
N ARG A 68 -10.23 7.07 -17.85
CA ARG A 68 -9.58 6.83 -19.13
C ARG A 68 -8.67 8.01 -19.43
N LEU A 69 -7.40 7.73 -19.63
CA LEU A 69 -6.36 8.73 -19.76
C LEU A 69 -5.73 8.70 -21.14
N ALA A 70 -5.41 9.87 -21.67
CA ALA A 70 -4.59 10.00 -22.86
C ALA A 70 -3.47 10.99 -22.60
N TRP A 71 -2.27 10.70 -23.12
CA TRP A 71 -1.13 11.60 -22.97
C TRP A 71 -0.14 11.49 -24.11
N ILE A 72 0.74 12.46 -24.19
CA ILE A 72 1.85 12.53 -25.14
C ILE A 72 3.14 12.88 -24.41
N GLY A 73 4.22 12.33 -24.86
CA GLY A 73 5.53 12.69 -24.33
C GLY A 73 6.49 11.52 -24.26
N ARG A 74 7.61 11.75 -23.58
CA ARG A 74 8.63 10.77 -23.23
C ARG A 74 9.34 11.20 -21.95
N GLY A 75 9.95 10.26 -21.27
CA GLY A 75 10.66 10.50 -20.02
C GLY A 75 9.71 10.66 -18.83
N GLU A 76 10.26 11.15 -17.74
CA GLU A 76 9.62 11.12 -16.41
C GLU A 76 8.34 11.95 -16.27
N LEU A 77 8.19 13.03 -17.04
CA LEU A 77 7.02 13.89 -16.98
C LEU A 77 6.40 14.07 -18.36
N GLN A 78 5.25 13.46 -18.58
CA GLN A 78 4.53 13.49 -19.85
C GLN A 78 3.35 14.46 -19.78
N THR A 79 2.74 14.81 -20.93
CA THR A 79 1.66 15.80 -20.98
C THR A 79 0.32 15.08 -21.14
N LEU A 80 -0.57 15.22 -20.16
CA LEU A 80 -1.97 14.78 -20.24
C LEU A 80 -2.68 15.55 -21.37
N THR A 81 -3.36 14.83 -22.24
CA THR A 81 -4.15 15.41 -23.37
C THR A 81 -5.63 15.24 -23.16
N ALA A 82 -6.07 14.16 -22.49
CA ALA A 82 -7.48 13.94 -22.13
C ALA A 82 -7.54 13.10 -20.85
N ALA A 83 -8.62 13.29 -20.10
CA ALA A 83 -9.03 12.43 -19.00
C ALA A 83 -10.55 12.36 -19.00
N GLU A 84 -11.10 11.16 -18.88
CA GLU A 84 -12.54 10.90 -18.84
C GLU A 84 -12.85 10.04 -17.61
N TRP A 85 -13.93 10.36 -16.93
CA TRP A 85 -14.42 9.57 -15.82
C TRP A 85 -15.23 8.39 -16.33
N VAL A 86 -14.91 7.18 -15.88
CA VAL A 86 -15.59 5.94 -16.31
C VAL A 86 -16.81 5.61 -15.45
N GLY A 87 -16.81 6.02 -14.19
CA GLY A 87 -17.83 5.63 -13.21
C GLY A 87 -17.61 4.24 -12.61
N GLY A 88 -18.59 3.76 -11.86
CA GLY A 88 -18.64 2.38 -11.36
C GLY A 88 -18.03 2.15 -9.97
N ILE A 89 -17.34 3.12 -9.38
CA ILE A 89 -16.86 3.05 -8.00
C ILE A 89 -17.41 4.25 -7.24
N GLU A 90 -18.05 4.00 -6.10
CA GLU A 90 -18.45 5.07 -5.20
C GLU A 90 -17.25 5.71 -4.53
N ALA A 91 -17.36 7.00 -4.17
CA ALA A 91 -16.28 7.69 -3.47
C ALA A 91 -16.18 7.16 -2.03
N PRO A 92 -15.00 6.64 -1.61
CA PRO A 92 -14.82 6.17 -0.24
C PRO A 92 -15.11 7.29 0.78
N GLN A 93 -15.73 6.95 1.90
CA GLN A 93 -16.08 7.90 2.96
C GLN A 93 -15.54 7.45 4.31
N ALA A 94 -15.41 8.38 5.24
CA ALA A 94 -15.00 8.12 6.62
C ALA A 94 -13.74 7.23 6.72
N GLN A 95 -13.85 6.06 7.35
CA GLN A 95 -12.74 5.12 7.51
C GLN A 95 -12.26 4.53 6.18
N ALA A 96 -13.19 4.21 5.26
CA ALA A 96 -12.86 3.74 3.91
C ALA A 96 -11.98 4.74 3.15
N LEU A 97 -12.24 6.04 3.28
CA LEU A 97 -11.42 7.09 2.68
C LEU A 97 -9.97 7.06 3.19
N MET A 98 -9.79 6.88 4.49
CA MET A 98 -8.45 6.77 5.09
C MET A 98 -7.73 5.51 4.62
N CYS A 99 -8.44 4.38 4.50
CA CYS A 99 -7.91 3.15 3.93
C CYS A 99 -7.50 3.36 2.46
N ALA A 100 -8.31 4.02 1.66
CA ALA A 100 -7.98 4.32 0.26
C ALA A 100 -6.75 5.23 0.13
N PHE A 101 -6.59 6.27 0.97
CA PHE A 101 -5.36 7.07 1.02
C PHE A 101 -4.15 6.23 1.42
N TYR A 102 -4.31 5.29 2.33
CA TYR A 102 -3.25 4.36 2.70
C TYR A 102 -2.80 3.51 1.52
N LEU A 103 -3.73 2.96 0.71
CA LEU A 103 -3.39 2.23 -0.51
C LEU A 103 -2.61 3.11 -1.49
N ASN A 104 -3.04 4.36 -1.70
CA ASN A 104 -2.31 5.31 -2.56
C ASN A 104 -0.90 5.58 -2.04
N GLU A 105 -0.73 5.79 -0.74
CA GLU A 105 0.58 6.03 -0.15
C GLU A 105 1.52 4.85 -0.34
N LEU A 106 1.04 3.61 -0.17
CA LEU A 106 1.82 2.40 -0.42
C LEU A 106 2.27 2.31 -1.88
N LEU A 107 1.36 2.51 -2.84
CA LEU A 107 1.69 2.52 -4.27
C LEU A 107 2.73 3.58 -4.61
N ILE A 108 2.59 4.80 -4.09
CA ILE A 108 3.52 5.89 -4.34
C ILE A 108 4.92 5.58 -3.80
N ARG A 109 5.02 4.91 -2.67
CA ARG A 109 6.30 4.67 -1.99
C ARG A 109 7.02 3.42 -2.47
N LEU A 110 6.29 2.37 -2.80
CA LEU A 110 6.86 1.05 -3.11
C LEU A 110 6.91 0.73 -4.59
N LEU A 111 5.98 1.28 -5.38
CA LEU A 111 5.92 0.96 -6.80
C LEU A 111 6.87 1.87 -7.61
N PRO A 112 7.82 1.31 -8.37
CA PRO A 112 8.66 2.08 -9.28
C PRO A 112 7.81 2.74 -10.37
N ARG A 113 8.40 3.73 -11.07
CA ARG A 113 7.76 4.37 -12.22
C ARG A 113 7.98 3.56 -13.49
N ASP A 114 7.05 3.71 -14.43
CA ASP A 114 7.12 3.14 -15.77
C ASP A 114 7.24 1.61 -15.80
N ASP A 115 6.77 0.93 -14.74
CA ASP A 115 6.71 -0.52 -14.62
C ASP A 115 5.27 -0.99 -14.48
N ALA A 116 4.79 -1.77 -15.45
CA ALA A 116 3.40 -2.17 -15.54
C ALA A 116 3.09 -3.38 -14.65
N HIS A 117 2.10 -3.25 -13.78
CA HIS A 117 1.60 -4.32 -12.92
C HIS A 117 0.07 -4.48 -13.07
N PRO A 118 -0.42 -5.12 -14.16
CA PRO A 118 -1.86 -5.23 -14.40
C PRO A 118 -2.62 -5.94 -13.29
N GLN A 119 -2.02 -6.97 -12.68
CA GLN A 119 -2.64 -7.71 -11.58
C GLN A 119 -2.78 -6.85 -10.32
N LEU A 120 -1.77 -6.02 -10.02
CA LEU A 120 -1.85 -5.08 -8.92
C LEU A 120 -2.87 -3.96 -9.18
N TYR A 121 -2.99 -3.51 -10.45
CA TYR A 121 -4.02 -2.56 -10.85
C TYR A 121 -5.43 -3.14 -10.61
N ASP A 122 -5.65 -4.38 -10.99
CA ASP A 122 -6.93 -5.07 -10.76
C ASP A 122 -7.20 -5.26 -9.27
N ALA A 123 -6.17 -5.62 -8.47
CA ALA A 123 -6.28 -5.73 -7.01
C ALA A 123 -6.57 -4.37 -6.34
N TYR A 124 -5.98 -3.27 -6.83
CA TYR A 124 -6.28 -1.92 -6.34
C TYR A 124 -7.72 -1.52 -6.65
N THR A 125 -8.19 -1.81 -7.86
CA THR A 125 -9.58 -1.55 -8.26
C THR A 125 -10.55 -2.31 -7.37
N GLN A 126 -10.29 -3.61 -7.15
CA GLN A 126 -11.10 -4.45 -6.28
C GLN A 126 -11.10 -3.95 -4.82
N ALA A 127 -9.95 -3.55 -4.31
CA ALA A 127 -9.84 -3.02 -2.96
C ALA A 127 -10.65 -1.72 -2.78
N LEU A 128 -10.68 -0.82 -3.77
CA LEU A 128 -11.50 0.38 -3.72
C LEU A 128 -13.00 0.06 -3.69
N ILE A 129 -13.44 -0.92 -4.46
CA ILE A 129 -14.84 -1.40 -4.46
C ILE A 129 -15.17 -1.97 -3.07
N GLU A 130 -14.39 -2.91 -2.59
CA GLU A 130 -14.60 -3.54 -1.29
C GLU A 130 -14.63 -2.54 -0.13
N LEU A 131 -13.76 -1.53 -0.13
CA LEU A 131 -13.75 -0.49 0.90
C LEU A 131 -15.04 0.35 0.93
N THR A 132 -15.78 0.41 -0.16
CA THR A 132 -17.06 1.14 -0.21
C THR A 132 -18.27 0.25 0.09
N GLU A 133 -18.17 -1.06 -0.12
CA GLU A 133 -19.27 -2.01 0.04
C GLU A 133 -19.23 -2.75 1.38
N LEU A 134 -18.03 -2.97 1.94
CA LEU A 134 -17.84 -3.74 3.18
C LEU A 134 -18.03 -2.87 4.44
N GLU A 135 -18.40 -3.52 5.53
CA GLU A 135 -18.42 -2.91 6.85
C GLU A 135 -16.99 -2.58 7.33
N ALA A 136 -16.88 -1.56 8.18
CA ALA A 136 -15.58 -1.08 8.68
C ALA A 136 -14.72 -2.15 9.37
N SER A 137 -15.34 -3.19 9.96
CA SER A 137 -14.68 -4.33 10.58
C SER A 137 -13.96 -5.24 9.57
N GLU A 138 -14.38 -5.21 8.30
CA GLU A 138 -13.85 -6.06 7.23
C GLU A 138 -12.75 -5.36 6.40
N HIS A 139 -12.62 -4.04 6.54
CA HIS A 139 -11.60 -3.26 5.81
C HIS A 139 -10.18 -3.78 6.08
N GLU A 140 -9.92 -4.32 7.27
CA GLU A 140 -8.60 -4.83 7.59
C GLU A 140 -8.19 -6.02 6.71
N ASP A 141 -9.09 -6.94 6.43
CA ASP A 141 -8.84 -8.09 5.57
C ASP A 141 -8.62 -7.66 4.11
N CYS A 142 -9.41 -6.69 3.64
CA CYS A 142 -9.21 -6.06 2.34
C CYS A 142 -7.80 -5.45 2.22
N LEU A 143 -7.38 -4.68 3.23
CA LEU A 143 -6.03 -4.10 3.25
C LEU A 143 -4.93 -5.17 3.25
N ARG A 144 -5.09 -6.26 4.02
CA ARG A 144 -4.08 -7.37 4.05
C ARG A 144 -3.94 -8.04 2.69
N ARG A 145 -5.06 -8.32 1.99
CA ARG A 145 -5.01 -8.91 0.64
C ARG A 145 -4.29 -7.99 -0.34
N PHE A 146 -4.60 -6.69 -0.31
CA PHE A 146 -3.93 -5.72 -1.17
C PHE A 146 -2.45 -5.59 -0.86
N GLU A 147 -2.07 -5.42 0.41
CA GLU A 147 -0.66 -5.32 0.85
C GLU A 147 0.15 -6.52 0.40
N TRP A 148 -0.42 -7.72 0.55
CA TRP A 148 0.26 -8.94 0.11
C TRP A 148 0.44 -8.98 -1.42
N THR A 149 -0.60 -8.60 -2.15
CA THR A 149 -0.52 -8.49 -3.61
C THR A 149 0.53 -7.47 -4.04
N LEU A 150 0.58 -6.31 -3.39
CA LEU A 150 1.59 -5.29 -3.66
C LEU A 150 3.00 -5.83 -3.42
N LEU A 151 3.26 -6.45 -2.27
CA LEU A 151 4.57 -7.04 -1.96
C LEU A 151 4.97 -8.10 -2.99
N ARG A 152 4.05 -8.96 -3.39
CA ARG A 152 4.30 -10.01 -4.38
C ARG A 152 4.61 -9.42 -5.76
N GLU A 153 3.79 -8.52 -6.24
CA GLU A 153 3.95 -7.91 -7.56
C GLU A 153 5.21 -7.02 -7.65
N SER A 154 5.63 -6.43 -6.53
CA SER A 154 6.87 -5.65 -6.44
C SER A 154 8.13 -6.50 -6.16
N GLY A 155 7.98 -7.83 -6.04
CA GLY A 155 9.10 -8.73 -5.76
C GLY A 155 9.63 -8.70 -4.32
N TYR A 156 8.88 -8.09 -3.39
CA TYR A 156 9.26 -7.98 -1.98
C TYR A 156 8.66 -9.07 -1.09
N ALA A 157 7.69 -9.84 -1.59
CA ALA A 157 7.09 -10.91 -0.81
C ALA A 157 8.04 -12.11 -0.70
N PRO A 158 8.28 -12.61 0.53
CA PRO A 158 8.98 -13.88 0.70
C PRO A 158 8.09 -15.04 0.20
N ASP A 159 8.73 -16.16 -0.16
CA ASP A 159 8.01 -17.37 -0.50
C ASP A 159 7.25 -17.90 0.74
N LEU A 160 5.96 -18.18 0.58
CA LEU A 160 5.10 -18.73 1.65
C LEU A 160 5.00 -20.25 1.62
N GLN A 161 5.61 -20.90 0.65
CA GLN A 161 5.53 -22.35 0.49
C GLN A 161 6.76 -23.08 1.05
N VAL A 162 7.90 -22.41 1.01
CA VAL A 162 9.18 -22.96 1.48
C VAL A 162 9.89 -22.01 2.43
N ASP A 163 10.68 -22.58 3.32
CA ASP A 163 11.57 -21.80 4.20
C ASP A 163 12.90 -21.47 3.50
N CYS A 164 13.78 -20.75 4.20
CA CYS A 164 15.08 -20.34 3.66
C CYS A 164 16.06 -21.50 3.40
N GLU A 165 15.76 -22.70 3.87
CA GLU A 165 16.54 -23.92 3.64
C GLU A 165 15.91 -24.77 2.51
N GLY A 166 14.77 -24.33 1.94
CA GLY A 166 14.06 -25.00 0.86
C GLY A 166 13.07 -26.08 1.32
N PHE A 167 12.81 -26.20 2.62
CA PHE A 167 11.82 -27.12 3.15
C PHE A 167 10.41 -26.51 3.09
N ALA A 168 9.41 -27.37 2.82
CA ALA A 168 8.02 -26.94 2.80
C ALA A 168 7.58 -26.40 4.17
N ILE A 169 6.80 -25.31 4.16
CA ILE A 169 6.22 -24.73 5.38
C ILE A 169 5.26 -25.73 6.04
N GLU A 170 5.58 -26.15 7.27
CA GLU A 170 4.75 -27.02 8.09
C GLU A 170 3.77 -26.22 8.94
N ALA A 171 2.48 -26.57 8.91
CA ALA A 171 1.43 -25.82 9.60
C ALA A 171 1.69 -25.58 11.10
N GLN A 172 2.24 -26.58 11.78
CA GLN A 172 2.43 -26.57 13.24
C GLN A 172 3.80 -26.07 13.68
N ALA A 173 4.69 -25.73 12.73
CA ALA A 173 5.98 -25.14 13.03
C ALA A 173 5.89 -23.61 13.15
N GLN A 174 6.84 -23.04 13.89
CA GLN A 174 6.99 -21.59 14.00
C GLN A 174 8.12 -21.11 13.10
N TYR A 175 7.92 -19.94 12.50
CA TYR A 175 8.86 -19.33 11.58
C TYR A 175 9.14 -17.88 11.99
N ARG A 176 10.33 -17.42 11.64
CA ARG A 176 10.74 -16.01 11.74
C ARG A 176 11.06 -15.52 10.35
N TRP A 177 10.49 -14.38 9.98
CA TRP A 177 10.87 -13.71 8.75
C TRP A 177 12.21 -12.99 8.91
N LEU A 178 13.13 -13.23 7.97
CA LEU A 178 14.42 -12.57 7.85
C LEU A 178 14.45 -11.80 6.52
N PRO A 179 14.75 -10.48 6.54
CA PRO A 179 14.88 -9.69 5.31
C PRO A 179 15.86 -10.34 4.33
N GLU A 180 15.54 -10.27 3.03
CA GLU A 180 16.35 -10.82 1.93
C GLU A 180 16.56 -12.35 1.94
N VAL A 181 16.24 -13.03 3.05
CA VAL A 181 16.47 -14.47 3.25
C VAL A 181 15.18 -15.27 3.16
N GLY A 182 14.08 -14.74 3.70
CA GLY A 182 12.80 -15.45 3.76
C GLY A 182 12.44 -15.95 5.17
N PHE A 183 11.73 -17.07 5.25
CA PHE A 183 11.29 -17.64 6.53
C PHE A 183 12.30 -18.65 7.04
N LYS A 184 12.74 -18.49 8.28
CA LYS A 184 13.56 -19.46 8.98
C LYS A 184 12.73 -20.18 10.04
N ARG A 185 12.77 -21.53 10.04
CA ARG A 185 12.13 -22.35 11.06
C ARG A 185 12.75 -22.09 12.43
N VAL A 186 11.93 -21.99 13.47
CA VAL A 186 12.36 -21.79 14.85
C VAL A 186 12.30 -23.11 15.58
N GLU A 187 13.42 -23.52 16.21
CA GLU A 187 13.46 -24.73 17.02
C GLU A 187 12.63 -24.58 18.30
N ALA A 188 11.95 -25.64 18.70
CA ALA A 188 11.01 -25.67 19.83
C ALA A 188 11.61 -25.24 21.20
N ARG A 189 12.94 -25.17 21.33
CA ARG A 189 13.63 -24.75 22.57
C ARG A 189 13.37 -23.30 22.98
N PHE A 190 13.01 -22.43 22.03
CA PHE A 190 12.71 -21.03 22.32
C PHE A 190 11.21 -20.76 22.56
N ALA A 191 10.36 -21.75 22.39
CA ALA A 191 8.91 -21.60 22.54
C ALA A 191 8.42 -21.70 24.00
N SER A 192 9.23 -22.20 24.95
CA SER A 192 8.79 -22.53 26.32
C SER A 192 9.00 -21.45 27.38
N GLU A 193 9.73 -20.37 27.09
CA GLU A 193 9.99 -19.32 28.07
C GLU A 193 9.15 -18.07 27.83
N SER A 194 8.04 -17.99 28.46
CA SER A 194 7.17 -16.85 28.74
C SER A 194 5.77 -16.81 28.07
N MET A 195 4.80 -17.34 28.80
CA MET A 195 3.37 -17.03 28.61
C MET A 195 3.03 -15.76 29.40
N ALA A 196 3.18 -14.59 28.79
CA ALA A 196 2.53 -13.37 29.28
C ALA A 196 2.00 -12.59 28.07
N TRP A 197 0.69 -12.43 28.01
CA TRP A 197 0.00 -11.58 27.04
C TRP A 197 0.29 -10.11 27.36
N ILE A 198 0.93 -9.39 26.47
CA ILE A 198 1.11 -7.93 26.56
C ILE A 198 -0.02 -7.31 25.76
N ASP A 199 -0.80 -6.47 26.44
CA ASP A 199 -1.90 -5.70 25.88
C ASP A 199 -1.38 -4.74 24.76
N ASP A 200 -1.92 -4.91 23.54
CA ASP A 200 -1.58 -4.14 22.33
C ASP A 200 -1.73 -2.61 22.53
N SER A 201 -2.51 -2.18 23.55
CA SER A 201 -2.70 -0.76 23.86
C SER A 201 -1.43 -0.08 24.38
N LYS A 202 -0.55 -0.83 25.04
CA LYS A 202 0.75 -0.31 25.56
C LYS A 202 1.82 -0.22 24.49
N LEU A 203 1.81 -1.14 23.51
CA LEU A 203 2.73 -1.11 22.37
C LEU A 203 2.42 0.07 21.42
N LEU A 204 1.14 0.42 21.26
CA LEU A 204 0.72 1.59 20.48
C LEU A 204 1.13 2.91 21.15
N GLN A 205 1.18 2.98 22.50
CA GLN A 205 1.64 4.15 23.22
C GLN A 205 3.16 4.32 23.20
N ALA A 206 3.93 3.24 23.21
CA ALA A 206 5.39 3.27 23.14
C ALA A 206 5.88 3.65 21.73
N ALA A 207 5.22 3.17 20.67
CA ALA A 207 5.57 3.50 19.28
C ALA A 207 5.28 4.96 18.89
N ALA A 208 4.43 5.66 19.65
CA ALA A 208 4.12 7.07 19.41
C ALA A 208 5.11 8.05 20.09
N ALA A 209 5.95 7.55 20.99
CA ALA A 209 6.80 8.39 21.85
C ALA A 209 8.27 8.51 21.40
N THR A 210 8.72 7.73 20.41
CA THR A 210 10.13 7.76 19.99
C THR A 210 10.26 7.87 18.48
N ASP A 211 10.83 9.00 18.05
CA ASP A 211 11.26 9.29 16.66
C ASP A 211 12.52 8.52 16.24
N ASP A 212 13.04 7.64 17.10
CA ASP A 212 14.30 6.92 16.88
C ASP A 212 14.09 5.42 17.10
N PHE A 213 13.68 4.72 16.02
CA PHE A 213 13.52 3.27 16.03
C PHE A 213 14.74 2.61 15.39
N ASP A 214 15.80 2.40 16.18
CA ASP A 214 16.96 1.58 15.80
C ASP A 214 16.68 0.11 16.11
N GLU A 215 16.12 -0.62 15.13
CA GLU A 215 15.79 -2.05 15.22
C GLU A 215 17.00 -3.01 15.08
N ARG A 216 18.22 -2.50 15.20
CA ARG A 216 19.40 -3.34 15.13
C ARG A 216 19.65 -4.03 16.49
N TYR A 217 19.29 -5.33 16.56
CA TYR A 217 19.67 -6.26 17.65
C TYR A 217 18.87 -6.20 18.95
N THR A 218 17.57 -6.39 18.91
CA THR A 218 16.83 -6.87 20.09
C THR A 218 16.71 -8.40 20.06
N THR A 219 16.82 -9.02 21.25
CA THR A 219 16.46 -10.42 21.48
C THR A 219 15.11 -10.71 20.83
N PRO A 220 14.92 -11.80 20.07
CA PRO A 220 13.68 -12.04 19.35
C PRO A 220 12.53 -12.16 20.37
N GLU A 221 11.61 -11.17 20.31
CA GLU A 221 10.38 -11.23 21.07
C GLU A 221 9.44 -12.28 20.44
N ARG A 222 8.57 -12.89 21.23
CA ARG A 222 7.55 -13.83 20.72
C ARG A 222 6.66 -13.23 19.63
N SER A 223 6.50 -11.91 19.61
CA SER A 223 5.81 -11.17 18.56
C SER A 223 6.44 -11.33 17.17
N ASP A 224 7.70 -11.78 17.10
CA ASP A 224 8.44 -11.95 15.85
C ASP A 224 8.17 -13.29 15.15
N PHE A 225 7.48 -14.20 15.83
CA PHE A 225 7.20 -15.52 15.30
C PHE A 225 5.82 -15.58 14.64
N ILE A 226 5.75 -16.37 13.58
CA ILE A 226 4.52 -16.63 12.84
C ILE A 226 4.32 -18.15 12.72
N GLU A 227 3.10 -18.60 12.90
CA GLU A 227 2.75 -20.01 12.72
C GLU A 227 2.72 -20.37 11.24
N GLY A 228 3.20 -21.56 10.92
CA GLY A 228 3.19 -22.03 9.53
C GLY A 228 1.78 -22.15 8.95
N ASP A 229 0.78 -22.40 9.79
CA ASP A 229 -0.63 -22.39 9.36
C ASP A 229 -1.08 -20.98 8.92
N THR A 230 -0.61 -19.94 9.59
CA THR A 230 -0.85 -18.56 9.15
C THR A 230 -0.19 -18.26 7.80
N LEU A 231 1.05 -18.74 7.57
CA LEU A 231 1.73 -18.57 6.28
C LEU A 231 0.97 -19.28 5.15
N ARG A 232 0.48 -20.50 5.40
CA ARG A 232 -0.31 -21.27 4.45
C ARG A 232 -1.66 -20.61 4.15
N SER A 233 -2.34 -20.10 5.19
CA SER A 233 -3.60 -19.35 5.05
C SER A 233 -3.39 -18.08 4.24
N LEU A 234 -2.29 -17.36 4.48
CA LEU A 234 -1.92 -16.16 3.72
C LEU A 234 -1.61 -16.50 2.25
N ALA A 235 -0.92 -17.63 1.99
CA ALA A 235 -0.67 -18.12 0.64
C ALA A 235 -1.95 -18.42 -0.15
N GLN A 236 -3.00 -18.90 0.55
CA GLN A 236 -4.31 -19.20 -0.02
C GLN A 236 -5.23 -17.96 -0.11
N GLY A 237 -4.82 -16.83 0.49
CA GLY A 237 -5.63 -15.61 0.56
C GLY A 237 -6.80 -15.69 1.55
N VAL A 238 -6.81 -16.66 2.47
CA VAL A 238 -7.91 -16.92 3.41
C VAL A 238 -7.40 -16.75 4.84
N LEU A 239 -7.94 -15.78 5.57
CA LEU A 239 -7.59 -15.48 6.96
C LEU A 239 -8.81 -15.63 7.88
N GLU A 240 -9.28 -16.87 8.06
CA GLU A 240 -10.54 -17.14 8.78
C GLU A 240 -10.46 -16.93 10.30
N HIS A 241 -9.31 -17.19 10.93
CA HIS A 241 -9.14 -17.15 12.37
C HIS A 241 -8.53 -15.84 12.86
N GLY A 242 -8.99 -15.31 13.99
CA GLY A 242 -8.52 -14.04 14.55
C GLY A 242 -7.01 -13.99 14.83
N ILE A 243 -6.41 -15.13 15.25
CA ILE A 243 -4.98 -15.24 15.49
C ILE A 243 -4.18 -15.12 14.17
N HIS A 244 -4.65 -15.74 13.09
CA HIS A 244 -4.04 -15.66 11.77
C HIS A 244 -4.09 -14.23 11.22
N ARG A 245 -5.20 -13.52 11.43
CA ARG A 245 -5.33 -12.10 11.05
C ARG A 245 -4.30 -11.22 11.76
N GLN A 246 -4.11 -11.43 13.08
CA GLN A 246 -3.13 -10.66 13.86
C GLN A 246 -1.69 -10.96 13.43
N GLN A 247 -1.35 -12.23 13.25
CA GLN A 247 -0.01 -12.63 12.80
C GLN A 247 0.27 -12.13 11.38
N ALA A 248 -0.65 -12.27 10.44
CA ALA A 248 -0.55 -11.74 9.09
C ALA A 248 -0.36 -10.22 9.08
N LYS A 249 -1.10 -9.50 9.92
CA LYS A 249 -0.97 -8.04 10.09
C LYS A 249 0.42 -7.64 10.61
N ARG A 250 0.97 -8.35 11.59
CA ARG A 250 2.31 -8.10 12.12
C ARG A 250 3.37 -8.38 11.05
N LEU A 251 3.25 -9.50 10.34
CA LEU A 251 4.16 -9.87 9.27
C LEU A 251 4.18 -8.85 8.15
N THR A 252 3.02 -8.52 7.57
CA THR A 252 2.95 -7.54 6.47
C THR A 252 3.45 -6.16 6.89
N ARG A 253 3.15 -5.72 8.12
CA ARG A 253 3.69 -4.46 8.67
C ARG A 253 5.20 -4.48 8.79
N ARG A 254 5.78 -5.60 9.22
CA ARG A 254 7.23 -5.76 9.35
C ARG A 254 7.92 -5.76 7.99
N ILE A 255 7.38 -6.50 7.02
CA ILE A 255 7.90 -6.52 5.66
C ILE A 255 7.80 -5.12 5.02
N LEU A 256 6.63 -4.48 5.09
CA LEU A 256 6.44 -3.12 4.59
C LEU A 256 7.36 -2.11 5.28
N GLY A 257 7.53 -2.21 6.61
CA GLY A 257 8.43 -1.34 7.38
C GLY A 257 9.88 -1.45 6.91
N HIS A 258 10.35 -2.66 6.60
CA HIS A 258 11.68 -2.89 6.06
C HIS A 258 11.88 -2.18 4.71
N TYR A 259 10.99 -2.42 3.75
CA TYR A 259 11.12 -1.83 2.40
C TYR A 259 10.75 -0.34 2.33
N LEU A 260 10.05 0.18 3.33
CA LEU A 260 9.82 1.62 3.49
C LEU A 260 11.00 2.33 4.20
N GLU A 261 12.11 1.61 4.47
CA GLU A 261 13.28 2.16 5.16
C GLU A 261 12.96 2.84 6.50
N GLY A 262 12.00 2.30 7.25
CA GLY A 262 11.53 2.88 8.52
C GLY A 262 10.78 4.21 8.39
N ARG A 263 10.55 4.71 7.18
CA ARG A 263 9.80 5.95 6.97
C ARG A 263 8.33 5.76 7.35
N ALA A 264 7.89 6.47 8.38
CA ALA A 264 6.50 6.42 8.82
C ALA A 264 5.51 6.79 7.69
N LEU A 265 4.41 6.05 7.62
CA LEU A 265 3.32 6.35 6.70
C LEU A 265 2.48 7.51 7.25
N TYR A 266 2.29 8.56 6.44
CA TYR A 266 1.49 9.73 6.82
C TYR A 266 0.04 9.38 7.13
N THR A 267 -0.55 8.48 6.35
CA THR A 267 -1.92 8.00 6.57
C THR A 267 -2.08 7.28 7.89
N ARG A 268 -1.07 6.52 8.33
CA ARG A 268 -1.08 5.84 9.63
C ARG A 268 -0.99 6.85 10.78
N LYS A 269 -0.15 7.88 10.67
CA LYS A 269 -0.05 8.97 11.64
C LYS A 269 -1.39 9.72 11.75
N MET A 270 -1.99 10.06 10.64
CA MET A 270 -3.28 10.77 10.59
C MET A 270 -4.41 9.94 11.20
N LEU A 271 -4.47 8.63 10.94
CA LEU A 271 -5.45 7.72 11.57
C LEU A 271 -5.31 7.72 13.09
N PHE A 272 -4.08 7.67 13.58
CA PHE A 272 -3.81 7.71 15.02
C PHE A 272 -4.26 9.04 15.65
N GLU A 273 -3.94 10.16 15.02
CA GLU A 273 -4.36 11.50 15.47
C GLU A 273 -5.89 11.63 15.53
N LEU A 274 -6.60 11.16 14.48
CA LEU A 274 -8.07 11.16 14.46
C LEU A 274 -8.68 10.30 15.58
N GLN A 275 -8.13 9.10 15.81
CA GLN A 275 -8.60 8.22 16.88
C GLN A 275 -8.33 8.82 18.27
N SER A 276 -7.22 9.53 18.46
CA SER A 276 -6.92 10.21 19.73
C SER A 276 -7.87 11.37 20.02
N MET A 277 -8.26 12.13 18.98
CA MET A 277 -9.24 13.22 19.09
C MET A 277 -10.65 12.71 19.45
N THR A 278 -11.06 11.57 18.91
CA THR A 278 -12.39 10.99 19.20
C THR A 278 -12.47 10.33 20.60
N ARG A 279 -11.33 9.97 21.19
CA ARG A 279 -11.24 9.39 22.55
C ARG A 279 -11.14 10.41 23.66
N SER A 280 -10.86 11.68 23.38
CA SER A 280 -10.85 12.74 24.40
C SER A 280 -12.30 13.06 24.79
N PRO A 281 -12.73 12.81 26.04
CA PRO A 281 -14.07 13.20 26.48
C PRO A 281 -14.16 14.72 26.44
N VAL A 282 -15.16 15.24 25.72
CA VAL A 282 -15.55 16.64 25.81
C VAL A 282 -15.84 16.93 27.28
N ARG A 283 -14.94 17.62 27.99
CA ARG A 283 -15.29 18.26 29.27
C ARG A 283 -16.42 19.24 28.96
N ARG A 284 -17.62 18.84 29.30
CA ARG A 284 -18.73 19.75 29.49
C ARG A 284 -18.48 20.41 30.84
N ASP A 285 -17.85 21.58 30.82
CA ASP A 285 -17.90 22.49 31.94
C ASP A 285 -19.33 23.07 31.97
N LEU A 286 -20.07 22.67 33.02
CA LEU A 286 -21.31 23.29 33.45
C LEU A 286 -20.97 24.48 34.34
#